data_10e24324228a392507669ae7612e9734
#
_entry.id   10e24324228a392507669ae7612e9734
#
_cell.length_a   1.000
_cell.length_b   1.000
_cell.length_c   1.000
_cell.angle_alpha   90.00
_cell.angle_beta   90.00
_cell.angle_gamma   90.00
#
_symmetry.space_group_name_H-M   'P 1'
#
loop_
_entity.id
_entity.type
_entity.pdbx_description
1 polymer ?
#
loop_
_entity_poly.entity_id
_entity_poly.type
_entity_poly.pdbx_seq_one_letter_code
_entity_poly.pdbx_strand_id
1 'polypeptide(L)'
;LWAVGYSGVIIQSSGVLWRQTSSGNDGLMFHGVWGAVPNDVWLVGATAGNAGLIWHWNGVGWQPETNGSTQLLNAVWGSSTGDLWAVGNGGTVLHKVGGTWTPVSSGVTDNLQAIWGTSSDDIWAVGLSGRVIHYTSGSWKSVSSGTSFFLFGIWGSAANDIWFVGEKGTVGHYDGASWSVMSSGTNQDLHAIHGRSGKDIWTIGNGGTILRYNGTAWANSSSGVSSNLYGVWEHGPNDIWVVGTDGTAIHYDGTAWSRSNAGTTLHFWQVGGATAGDMWSLGHFGLLLRRNP
;
A
#
# COMPACT_ATOMS: atom_id res chain seq x y z
N LEU A 1 7.86 -11.75 12.94
CA LEU A 1 7.39 -10.81 11.95
C LEU A 1 8.52 -10.01 11.32
N TRP A 2 8.38 -9.53 10.07
CA TRP A 2 9.46 -8.88 9.31
C TRP A 2 9.01 -7.59 8.64
N ALA A 3 9.88 -6.64 8.49
CA ALA A 3 9.73 -5.50 7.60
C ALA A 3 11.05 -5.03 7.02
N VAL A 4 10.96 -4.24 6.00
CA VAL A 4 12.10 -3.81 5.19
C VAL A 4 11.89 -2.40 4.64
N GLY A 5 12.99 -1.71 4.36
CA GLY A 5 13.00 -0.37 3.83
C GLY A 5 14.22 -0.06 2.98
N TYR A 6 14.52 1.22 2.85
CA TYR A 6 15.68 1.72 2.13
C TYR A 6 17.00 1.18 2.73
N SER A 7 18.00 0.90 1.90
CA SER A 7 19.32 0.37 2.29
C SER A 7 19.33 -1.06 2.84
N GLY A 8 18.34 -1.88 2.47
CA GLY A 8 18.37 -3.33 2.73
C GLY A 8 18.21 -3.74 4.19
N VAL A 9 17.63 -2.90 5.03
CA VAL A 9 17.39 -3.25 6.43
C VAL A 9 16.14 -4.11 6.54
N ILE A 10 16.27 -5.23 7.23
CA ILE A 10 15.18 -6.15 7.59
C ILE A 10 15.09 -6.20 9.11
N ILE A 11 13.90 -6.12 9.68
CA ILE A 11 13.69 -6.23 11.13
C ILE A 11 12.77 -7.39 11.45
N GLN A 12 13.15 -8.16 12.46
CA GLN A 12 12.36 -9.26 13.01
C GLN A 12 11.88 -8.93 14.42
N SER A 13 10.62 -9.21 14.74
CA SER A 13 10.07 -9.14 16.09
C SER A 13 9.85 -10.52 16.67
N SER A 14 10.22 -10.69 17.95
CA SER A 14 10.01 -11.91 18.74
C SER A 14 8.92 -11.73 19.81
N GLY A 15 8.00 -10.79 19.62
CA GLY A 15 6.83 -10.61 20.49
C GLY A 15 6.85 -9.35 21.38
N VAL A 16 7.99 -8.86 21.89
CA VAL A 16 8.04 -7.73 22.83
C VAL A 16 9.03 -6.63 22.40
N LEU A 17 10.01 -6.96 21.59
CA LEU A 17 11.05 -6.03 21.18
C LEU A 17 11.29 -6.10 19.68
N TRP A 18 11.57 -4.93 19.10
CA TRP A 18 12.02 -4.79 17.72
C TRP A 18 13.49 -5.15 17.62
N ARG A 19 13.84 -5.97 16.64
CA ARG A 19 15.22 -6.20 16.27
C ARG A 19 15.41 -5.83 14.81
N GLN A 20 16.30 -4.88 14.58
CA GLN A 20 16.79 -4.60 13.24
C GLN A 20 17.68 -5.76 12.77
N THR A 21 17.34 -6.33 11.63
CA THR A 21 18.18 -7.30 10.94
C THR A 21 18.55 -6.68 9.60
N SER A 22 19.82 -6.40 9.39
CA SER A 22 20.30 -5.93 8.09
C SER A 22 20.15 -7.05 7.06
N SER A 23 19.66 -6.73 5.86
CA SER A 23 19.76 -7.65 4.72
C SER A 23 21.19 -7.86 4.27
N GLY A 24 22.13 -7.06 4.80
CA GLY A 24 23.53 -7.05 4.36
C GLY A 24 23.74 -6.39 2.99
N ASN A 25 22.71 -5.82 2.38
CA ASN A 25 22.76 -5.16 1.09
C ASN A 25 22.33 -3.69 1.21
N ASP A 26 23.32 -2.82 1.35
CA ASP A 26 23.13 -1.38 1.25
C ASP A 26 22.67 -1.04 -0.19
N GLY A 27 21.51 -0.42 -0.34
CA GLY A 27 21.00 0.03 -1.64
C GLY A 27 19.72 -0.64 -2.13
N LEU A 28 19.09 -1.54 -1.35
CA LEU A 28 17.77 -2.05 -1.66
C LEU A 28 16.67 -1.05 -1.19
N MET A 29 15.65 -0.87 -2.02
CA MET A 29 14.50 -0.01 -1.73
C MET A 29 13.23 -0.82 -1.82
N PHE A 30 12.43 -0.89 -0.74
CA PHE A 30 11.15 -1.57 -0.76
C PHE A 30 10.02 -0.55 -0.71
N HIS A 31 9.04 -0.73 -1.59
CA HIS A 31 7.92 0.16 -1.81
C HIS A 31 6.58 -0.47 -1.44
N GLY A 32 6.43 -1.78 -1.66
CA GLY A 32 5.19 -2.48 -1.41
C GLY A 32 5.37 -3.75 -0.59
N VAL A 33 4.36 -4.06 0.23
CA VAL A 33 4.26 -5.30 1.02
C VAL A 33 2.86 -5.88 0.90
N TRP A 34 2.80 -7.20 0.81
CA TRP A 34 1.56 -7.96 0.89
C TRP A 34 1.80 -9.31 1.56
N GLY A 35 0.82 -9.80 2.30
CA GLY A 35 0.87 -11.13 2.90
C GLY A 35 -0.51 -11.66 3.22
N ALA A 36 -0.79 -12.90 2.82
CA ALA A 36 -2.04 -13.58 3.13
C ALA A 36 -2.05 -14.16 4.55
N VAL A 37 -0.88 -14.60 5.01
CA VAL A 37 -0.67 -15.21 6.33
C VAL A 37 0.69 -14.81 6.89
N PRO A 38 0.92 -14.89 8.23
CA PRO A 38 2.17 -14.45 8.87
C PRO A 38 3.46 -15.12 8.37
N ASN A 39 3.34 -16.29 7.74
CA ASN A 39 4.47 -17.08 7.24
C ASN A 39 4.62 -17.00 5.71
N ASP A 40 3.89 -16.10 5.05
CA ASP A 40 3.94 -15.88 3.61
C ASP A 40 3.74 -14.39 3.31
N VAL A 41 4.88 -13.68 3.25
CA VAL A 41 4.89 -12.21 3.06
C VAL A 41 5.80 -11.86 1.89
N TRP A 42 5.33 -10.97 1.05
CA TRP A 42 5.97 -10.55 -0.18
C TRP A 42 6.32 -9.07 -0.14
N LEU A 43 7.52 -8.74 -0.59
CA LEU A 43 8.03 -7.39 -0.68
C LEU A 43 8.42 -7.12 -2.12
N VAL A 44 8.12 -5.92 -2.58
CA VAL A 44 8.54 -5.44 -3.89
C VAL A 44 9.22 -4.09 -3.78
N GLY A 45 10.09 -3.79 -4.74
CA GLY A 45 10.82 -2.54 -4.76
C GLY A 45 11.84 -2.48 -5.87
N ALA A 46 13.02 -1.90 -5.57
CA ALA A 46 14.12 -1.80 -6.51
C ALA A 46 15.49 -2.00 -5.87
N THR A 47 16.44 -2.45 -6.68
CA THR A 47 17.87 -2.35 -6.39
C THR A 47 18.37 -0.90 -6.57
N ALA A 48 19.59 -0.59 -6.14
CA ALA A 48 20.22 0.72 -6.37
C ALA A 48 20.28 1.11 -7.86
N GLY A 49 20.23 0.14 -8.77
CA GLY A 49 20.15 0.36 -10.22
C GLY A 49 18.73 0.47 -10.79
N ASN A 50 17.73 0.60 -9.95
CA ASN A 50 16.29 0.64 -10.30
C ASN A 50 15.72 -0.64 -10.95
N ALA A 51 16.47 -1.75 -10.94
CA ALA A 51 15.91 -3.04 -11.35
C ALA A 51 14.92 -3.55 -10.31
N GLY A 52 13.83 -4.16 -10.76
CA GLY A 52 12.76 -4.66 -9.90
C GLY A 52 13.25 -5.71 -8.91
N LEU A 53 12.85 -5.55 -7.66
CA LEU A 53 13.20 -6.41 -6.54
C LEU A 53 11.95 -7.07 -5.99
N ILE A 54 12.02 -8.38 -5.77
CA ILE A 54 10.98 -9.15 -5.07
C ILE A 54 11.65 -10.03 -4.03
N TRP A 55 11.14 -9.99 -2.80
CA TRP A 55 11.58 -10.84 -1.71
C TRP A 55 10.38 -11.55 -1.09
N HIS A 56 10.59 -12.80 -0.70
CA HIS A 56 9.57 -13.65 -0.10
C HIS A 56 10.01 -14.15 1.28
N TRP A 57 9.17 -13.95 2.28
CA TRP A 57 9.26 -14.58 3.59
C TRP A 57 8.47 -15.88 3.61
N ASN A 58 9.15 -17.00 3.79
CA ASN A 58 8.56 -18.34 3.75
C ASN A 58 8.30 -18.95 5.15
N GLY A 59 8.31 -18.11 6.19
CA GLY A 59 8.17 -18.56 7.58
C GLY A 59 9.50 -18.90 8.28
N VAL A 60 10.59 -19.02 7.53
CA VAL A 60 11.94 -19.35 8.04
C VAL A 60 12.94 -18.24 7.75
N GLY A 61 12.88 -17.66 6.55
CA GLY A 61 13.82 -16.61 6.11
C GLY A 61 13.33 -15.88 4.88
N TRP A 62 13.89 -14.69 4.67
CA TRP A 62 13.71 -13.91 3.46
C TRP A 62 14.53 -14.49 2.31
N GLN A 63 13.89 -14.70 1.17
CA GLN A 63 14.52 -15.20 -0.05
C GLN A 63 14.30 -14.22 -1.20
N PRO A 64 15.33 -13.84 -1.94
CA PRO A 64 15.16 -13.08 -3.17
C PRO A 64 14.49 -13.95 -4.23
N GLU A 65 13.55 -13.37 -4.96
CA GLU A 65 12.84 -14.03 -6.06
C GLU A 65 13.31 -13.45 -7.41
N THR A 66 13.61 -14.33 -8.35
CA THR A 66 13.90 -13.92 -9.73
C THR A 66 12.61 -13.45 -10.41
N ASN A 67 12.60 -12.22 -10.93
CA ASN A 67 11.41 -11.63 -11.53
C ASN A 67 11.62 -11.06 -12.94
N GLY A 68 12.87 -10.86 -13.36
CA GLY A 68 13.23 -10.36 -14.69
C GLY A 68 12.91 -8.89 -14.97
N SER A 69 12.36 -8.13 -14.01
CA SER A 69 12.05 -6.72 -14.21
C SER A 69 13.29 -5.85 -14.15
N THR A 70 13.45 -4.98 -15.15
CA THR A 70 14.45 -3.89 -15.15
C THR A 70 13.88 -2.58 -14.60
N GLN A 71 12.61 -2.56 -14.21
CA GLN A 71 11.88 -1.41 -13.72
C GLN A 71 11.55 -1.58 -12.24
N LEU A 72 11.57 -0.48 -11.49
CA LEU A 72 11.15 -0.41 -10.11
C LEU A 72 9.71 -0.95 -9.96
N LEU A 73 9.46 -1.76 -8.94
CA LEU A 73 8.14 -2.27 -8.56
C LEU A 73 7.59 -1.45 -7.39
N ASN A 74 6.37 -0.92 -7.52
CA ASN A 74 5.77 0.00 -6.56
C ASN A 74 4.83 -0.71 -5.57
N ALA A 75 4.07 -1.71 -6.04
CA ALA A 75 3.08 -2.39 -5.22
C ALA A 75 2.96 -3.86 -5.58
N VAL A 76 2.53 -4.67 -4.62
CA VAL A 76 2.23 -6.09 -4.75
C VAL A 76 0.89 -6.40 -4.08
N TRP A 77 0.13 -7.28 -4.72
CA TRP A 77 -1.16 -7.78 -4.22
C TRP A 77 -1.33 -9.25 -4.64
N GLY A 78 -2.10 -10.01 -3.87
CA GLY A 78 -2.42 -11.39 -4.21
C GLY A 78 -3.85 -11.77 -3.87
N SER A 79 -4.46 -12.61 -4.72
CA SER A 79 -5.73 -13.26 -4.42
C SER A 79 -5.56 -14.44 -3.48
N SER A 80 -4.35 -15.01 -3.46
CA SER A 80 -3.92 -16.12 -2.61
C SER A 80 -2.39 -16.18 -2.55
N THR A 81 -1.84 -17.07 -1.71
CA THR A 81 -0.39 -17.30 -1.59
C THR A 81 0.29 -17.79 -2.88
N GLY A 82 -0.50 -18.32 -3.83
CA GLY A 82 0.00 -18.85 -5.11
C GLY A 82 -0.34 -18.01 -6.34
N ASP A 83 -1.07 -16.90 -6.16
CA ASP A 83 -1.51 -16.01 -7.23
C ASP A 83 -1.26 -14.56 -6.83
N LEU A 84 -0.16 -13.99 -7.32
CA LEU A 84 0.37 -12.70 -6.91
C LEU A 84 0.63 -11.80 -8.12
N TRP A 85 0.38 -10.51 -7.94
CA TRP A 85 0.60 -9.49 -8.95
C TRP A 85 1.48 -8.37 -8.39
N ALA A 86 2.43 -7.90 -9.19
CA ALA A 86 3.24 -6.74 -8.87
C ALA A 86 3.18 -5.73 -10.00
N VAL A 87 3.11 -4.44 -9.65
CA VAL A 87 3.06 -3.34 -10.59
C VAL A 87 4.18 -2.34 -10.34
N GLY A 88 4.57 -1.60 -11.39
CA GLY A 88 5.71 -0.70 -11.27
C GLY A 88 5.82 0.34 -12.37
N ASN A 89 7.01 0.90 -12.50
CA ASN A 89 7.32 1.95 -13.47
C ASN A 89 7.22 1.44 -14.91
N GLY A 90 6.95 2.36 -15.84
CA GLY A 90 6.87 2.07 -17.26
C GLY A 90 5.74 1.10 -17.64
N GLY A 91 4.65 1.06 -16.86
CA GLY A 91 3.54 0.13 -17.07
C GLY A 91 3.88 -1.32 -16.76
N THR A 92 4.94 -1.56 -15.99
CA THR A 92 5.35 -2.93 -15.61
C THR A 92 4.25 -3.62 -14.82
N VAL A 93 3.89 -4.82 -15.26
CA VAL A 93 3.04 -5.78 -14.52
C VAL A 93 3.71 -7.13 -14.55
N LEU A 94 3.85 -7.74 -13.38
CA LEU A 94 4.31 -9.12 -13.20
C LEU A 94 3.21 -9.95 -12.55
N HIS A 95 3.10 -11.19 -12.96
CA HIS A 95 2.16 -12.16 -12.39
C HIS A 95 2.90 -13.42 -11.97
N LYS A 96 2.64 -13.91 -10.77
CA LYS A 96 3.19 -15.17 -10.24
C LYS A 96 2.09 -16.20 -10.16
N VAL A 97 2.22 -17.22 -11.00
CA VAL A 97 1.41 -18.46 -10.96
C VAL A 97 2.34 -19.64 -11.08
N GLY A 98 2.10 -20.69 -10.29
CA GLY A 98 2.91 -21.89 -10.33
C GLY A 98 4.38 -21.71 -9.91
N GLY A 99 4.65 -20.68 -9.11
CA GLY A 99 5.97 -20.46 -8.50
C GLY A 99 6.90 -19.50 -9.25
N THR A 100 6.56 -19.04 -10.45
CA THR A 100 7.41 -18.17 -11.28
C THR A 100 6.74 -16.84 -11.56
N TRP A 101 7.50 -15.72 -11.42
CA TRP A 101 7.07 -14.40 -11.86
C TRP A 101 7.26 -14.25 -13.37
N THR A 102 6.21 -13.85 -14.06
CA THR A 102 6.21 -13.63 -15.50
C THR A 102 5.68 -12.24 -15.86
N PRO A 103 6.27 -11.54 -16.83
CA PRO A 103 5.74 -10.26 -17.29
C PRO A 103 4.41 -10.46 -18.04
N VAL A 104 3.47 -9.55 -17.73
CA VAL A 104 2.16 -9.48 -18.40
C VAL A 104 2.02 -8.11 -19.04
N SER A 105 1.53 -8.04 -20.27
CA SER A 105 1.30 -6.77 -20.95
C SER A 105 0.17 -5.99 -20.26
N SER A 106 0.49 -4.82 -19.73
CA SER A 106 -0.49 -3.90 -19.15
C SER A 106 -1.25 -3.08 -20.21
N GLY A 107 -0.69 -2.97 -21.42
CA GLY A 107 -1.20 -2.10 -22.49
C GLY A 107 -0.94 -0.60 -22.25
N VAL A 108 -0.15 -0.23 -21.22
CA VAL A 108 0.19 1.16 -20.89
C VAL A 108 1.69 1.32 -20.62
N THR A 109 2.18 2.56 -20.63
CA THR A 109 3.58 2.92 -20.33
C THR A 109 3.71 3.86 -19.14
N ASP A 110 2.58 4.29 -18.56
CA ASP A 110 2.56 5.12 -17.36
C ASP A 110 3.00 4.30 -16.14
N ASN A 111 3.64 4.95 -15.18
CA ASN A 111 3.97 4.30 -13.92
C ASN A 111 2.68 3.91 -13.18
N LEU A 112 2.62 2.66 -12.75
CA LEU A 112 1.55 2.11 -11.92
C LEU A 112 2.01 2.16 -10.46
N GLN A 113 1.21 2.78 -9.59
CA GLN A 113 1.60 3.09 -8.21
C GLN A 113 0.99 2.13 -7.18
N ALA A 114 -0.25 1.72 -7.40
CA ALA A 114 -0.96 0.85 -6.47
C ALA A 114 -1.79 -0.20 -7.23
N ILE A 115 -2.03 -1.32 -6.56
CA ILE A 115 -2.79 -2.46 -7.08
C ILE A 115 -3.69 -3.01 -5.98
N TRP A 116 -4.90 -3.43 -6.36
CA TRP A 116 -5.87 -4.04 -5.48
C TRP A 116 -6.83 -4.92 -6.31
N GLY A 117 -7.43 -5.94 -5.69
CA GLY A 117 -8.39 -6.79 -6.38
C GLY A 117 -9.34 -7.52 -5.44
N THR A 118 -10.41 -8.09 -6.02
CA THR A 118 -11.37 -8.94 -5.31
C THR A 118 -11.11 -10.41 -5.54
N SER A 119 -10.47 -10.75 -6.66
CA SER A 119 -10.20 -12.13 -7.07
C SER A 119 -9.05 -12.18 -8.08
N SER A 120 -8.65 -13.38 -8.48
CA SER A 120 -7.64 -13.61 -9.53
C SER A 120 -8.00 -13.06 -10.91
N ASP A 121 -9.26 -12.73 -11.18
CA ASP A 121 -9.76 -12.22 -12.47
C ASP A 121 -10.50 -10.88 -12.32
N ASP A 122 -10.33 -10.19 -11.19
CA ASP A 122 -10.84 -8.83 -10.96
C ASP A 122 -9.81 -8.04 -10.16
N ILE A 123 -8.90 -7.39 -10.91
CA ILE A 123 -7.75 -6.69 -10.33
C ILE A 123 -7.63 -5.31 -10.97
N TRP A 124 -7.38 -4.31 -10.15
CA TRP A 124 -7.27 -2.91 -10.55
C TRP A 124 -5.91 -2.35 -10.20
N ALA A 125 -5.32 -1.56 -11.09
CA ALA A 125 -4.12 -0.80 -10.80
C ALA A 125 -4.29 0.66 -11.23
N VAL A 126 -3.67 1.55 -10.44
CA VAL A 126 -3.75 3.01 -10.65
C VAL A 126 -2.36 3.62 -10.65
N GLY A 127 -2.22 4.82 -11.25
CA GLY A 127 -0.91 5.45 -11.32
C GLY A 127 -0.90 6.84 -11.96
N LEU A 128 0.22 7.15 -12.59
CA LEU A 128 0.52 8.46 -13.19
C LEU A 128 -0.53 8.87 -14.22
N SER A 129 -0.76 10.18 -14.33
CA SER A 129 -1.66 10.78 -15.32
C SER A 129 -3.12 10.30 -15.23
N GLY A 130 -3.58 9.96 -14.03
CA GLY A 130 -4.93 9.43 -13.81
C GLY A 130 -5.13 8.03 -14.37
N ARG A 131 -4.04 7.29 -14.58
CA ARG A 131 -4.10 5.95 -15.16
C ARG A 131 -4.87 5.01 -14.25
N VAL A 132 -5.87 4.33 -14.82
CA VAL A 132 -6.56 3.18 -14.24
C VAL A 132 -6.55 2.06 -15.27
N ILE A 133 -6.15 0.88 -14.85
CA ILE A 133 -6.27 -0.35 -15.63
C ILE A 133 -6.99 -1.42 -14.82
N HIS A 134 -7.78 -2.23 -15.51
CA HIS A 134 -8.57 -3.32 -14.92
C HIS A 134 -8.23 -4.65 -15.61
N TYR A 135 -7.84 -5.64 -14.82
CA TYR A 135 -7.65 -7.01 -15.29
C TYR A 135 -8.94 -7.78 -15.13
N THR A 136 -9.45 -8.26 -16.24
CA THR A 136 -10.64 -9.10 -16.31
C THR A 136 -10.63 -9.91 -17.59
N SER A 137 -11.18 -11.12 -17.56
CA SER A 137 -11.21 -12.03 -18.72
C SER A 137 -9.82 -12.25 -19.34
N GLY A 138 -8.81 -12.40 -18.48
CA GLY A 138 -7.44 -12.76 -18.88
C GLY A 138 -6.62 -11.62 -19.48
N SER A 139 -7.06 -10.35 -19.39
CA SER A 139 -6.33 -9.22 -19.96
C SER A 139 -6.54 -7.91 -19.21
N TRP A 140 -5.51 -7.05 -19.20
CA TRP A 140 -5.59 -5.67 -18.72
C TRP A 140 -6.26 -4.76 -19.75
N LYS A 141 -7.13 -3.89 -19.30
CA LYS A 141 -7.81 -2.87 -20.13
C LYS A 141 -7.72 -1.51 -19.46
N SER A 142 -7.42 -0.46 -20.21
CA SER A 142 -7.50 0.91 -19.70
C SER A 142 -8.95 1.31 -19.47
N VAL A 143 -9.19 1.95 -18.33
CA VAL A 143 -10.49 2.48 -17.92
C VAL A 143 -10.34 3.98 -17.65
N SER A 144 -11.31 4.78 -18.07
CA SER A 144 -11.29 6.22 -17.78
C SER A 144 -11.54 6.48 -16.30
N SER A 145 -10.61 7.16 -15.63
CA SER A 145 -10.74 7.57 -14.23
C SER A 145 -11.55 8.86 -14.03
N GLY A 146 -11.74 9.65 -15.10
CA GLY A 146 -12.33 10.99 -15.02
C GLY A 146 -11.37 12.09 -14.54
N THR A 147 -10.07 11.78 -14.36
CA THR A 147 -9.03 12.73 -13.95
C THR A 147 -7.72 12.51 -14.68
N SER A 148 -6.84 13.53 -14.69
CA SER A 148 -5.45 13.42 -15.16
C SER A 148 -4.42 13.53 -14.03
N PHE A 149 -4.85 13.65 -12.78
CA PHE A 149 -3.96 13.73 -11.64
C PHE A 149 -3.35 12.37 -11.31
N PHE A 150 -2.15 12.37 -10.70
CA PHE A 150 -1.50 11.16 -10.25
C PHE A 150 -2.35 10.48 -9.16
N LEU A 151 -2.58 9.17 -9.31
CA LEU A 151 -3.31 8.34 -8.36
C LEU A 151 -2.30 7.53 -7.53
N PHE A 152 -2.35 7.67 -6.21
CA PHE A 152 -1.38 7.08 -5.28
C PHE A 152 -1.89 5.81 -4.61
N GLY A 153 -3.18 5.70 -4.37
CA GLY A 153 -3.79 4.59 -3.63
C GLY A 153 -5.07 4.09 -4.27
N ILE A 154 -5.34 2.80 -4.10
CA ILE A 154 -6.58 2.13 -4.49
C ILE A 154 -6.98 1.12 -3.44
N TRP A 155 -8.26 1.04 -3.15
CA TRP A 155 -8.87 0.08 -2.23
C TRP A 155 -10.34 -0.13 -2.60
N GLY A 156 -10.92 -1.27 -2.23
CA GLY A 156 -12.34 -1.50 -2.40
C GLY A 156 -12.94 -2.42 -1.34
N SER A 157 -14.23 -2.34 -1.17
CA SER A 157 -14.99 -3.25 -0.30
C SER A 157 -15.63 -4.40 -1.10
N ALA A 158 -15.81 -4.22 -2.40
CA ALA A 158 -16.39 -5.18 -3.33
C ALA A 158 -16.05 -4.82 -4.78
N ALA A 159 -16.33 -5.72 -5.73
CA ALA A 159 -16.10 -5.50 -7.16
C ALA A 159 -16.86 -4.29 -7.75
N ASN A 160 -17.92 -3.86 -7.11
CA ASN A 160 -18.72 -2.69 -7.47
C ASN A 160 -18.62 -1.54 -6.46
N ASP A 161 -17.59 -1.54 -5.63
CA ASP A 161 -17.33 -0.50 -4.64
C ASP A 161 -15.83 -0.34 -4.45
N ILE A 162 -15.19 0.39 -5.38
CA ILE A 162 -13.74 0.58 -5.43
C ILE A 162 -13.43 2.08 -5.41
N TRP A 163 -12.37 2.44 -4.71
CA TRP A 163 -11.98 3.82 -4.47
C TRP A 163 -10.52 4.05 -4.82
N PHE A 164 -10.21 5.18 -5.44
CA PHE A 164 -8.84 5.66 -5.58
C PHE A 164 -8.66 7.04 -4.96
N VAL A 165 -7.42 7.35 -4.61
CA VAL A 165 -7.00 8.67 -4.11
C VAL A 165 -5.72 9.12 -4.78
N GLY A 166 -5.49 10.46 -4.82
CA GLY A 166 -4.36 11.02 -5.54
C GLY A 166 -4.07 12.49 -5.24
N GLU A 167 -3.37 13.10 -6.19
CA GLU A 167 -2.97 14.51 -6.13
C GLU A 167 -4.16 15.45 -5.94
N LYS A 168 -3.89 16.59 -5.28
CA LYS A 168 -4.85 17.71 -5.10
C LYS A 168 -6.17 17.28 -4.48
N GLY A 169 -6.15 16.32 -3.56
CA GLY A 169 -7.34 15.81 -2.90
C GLY A 169 -8.25 14.99 -3.81
N THR A 170 -7.72 14.48 -4.91
CA THR A 170 -8.51 13.64 -5.84
C THR A 170 -9.00 12.39 -5.13
N VAL A 171 -10.31 12.15 -5.22
CA VAL A 171 -10.97 10.91 -4.80
C VAL A 171 -11.89 10.45 -5.93
N GLY A 172 -11.80 9.19 -6.29
CA GLY A 172 -12.73 8.57 -7.25
C GLY A 172 -13.40 7.34 -6.66
N HIS A 173 -14.63 7.09 -7.10
CA HIS A 173 -15.44 5.94 -6.72
C HIS A 173 -15.96 5.22 -7.96
N TYR A 174 -15.80 3.90 -7.98
CA TYR A 174 -16.36 2.98 -8.97
C TYR A 174 -17.58 2.28 -8.38
N ASP A 175 -18.71 2.42 -9.03
CA ASP A 175 -20.02 1.91 -8.60
C ASP A 175 -20.41 0.56 -9.23
N GLY A 176 -19.44 -0.09 -9.90
CA GLY A 176 -19.66 -1.32 -10.68
C GLY A 176 -19.91 -1.07 -12.17
N ALA A 177 -20.12 0.18 -12.59
CA ALA A 177 -20.36 0.56 -13.97
C ALA A 177 -19.36 1.62 -14.49
N SER A 178 -19.08 2.63 -13.67
CA SER A 178 -18.21 3.75 -14.04
C SER A 178 -17.52 4.39 -12.84
N TRP A 179 -16.39 5.06 -13.12
CA TRP A 179 -15.72 5.91 -12.16
C TRP A 179 -16.35 7.30 -12.11
N SER A 180 -16.52 7.82 -10.93
CA SER A 180 -16.92 9.21 -10.68
C SER A 180 -15.91 9.87 -9.73
N VAL A 181 -15.45 11.09 -10.07
CA VAL A 181 -14.60 11.90 -9.19
C VAL A 181 -15.47 12.73 -8.30
N MET A 182 -15.17 12.74 -6.99
CA MET A 182 -15.94 13.48 -6.00
C MET A 182 -15.05 14.43 -5.20
N SER A 183 -15.67 15.42 -4.56
CA SER A 183 -14.95 16.34 -3.67
C SER A 183 -14.56 15.65 -2.38
N SER A 184 -13.27 15.69 -2.04
CA SER A 184 -12.75 15.26 -0.74
C SER A 184 -12.82 16.36 0.34
N GLY A 185 -13.03 17.61 -0.06
CA GLY A 185 -12.98 18.77 0.84
C GLY A 185 -11.56 19.30 1.13
N THR A 186 -10.53 18.75 0.46
CA THR A 186 -9.13 19.23 0.59
C THR A 186 -8.47 19.36 -0.77
N ASN A 187 -7.38 20.17 -0.82
CA ASN A 187 -6.46 20.24 -1.97
C ASN A 187 -5.10 19.57 -1.66
N GLN A 188 -4.96 18.94 -0.50
CA GLN A 188 -3.75 18.19 -0.17
C GLN A 188 -3.70 16.86 -0.94
N ASP A 189 -2.50 16.43 -1.31
CA ASP A 189 -2.33 15.11 -1.92
C ASP A 189 -2.72 14.02 -0.92
N LEU A 190 -3.51 13.04 -1.39
CA LEU A 190 -3.97 11.90 -0.61
C LEU A 190 -3.18 10.67 -1.05
N HIS A 191 -2.39 10.08 -0.14
CA HIS A 191 -1.40 9.06 -0.47
C HIS A 191 -1.91 7.62 -0.32
N ALA A 192 -2.76 7.37 0.66
CA ALA A 192 -3.29 6.03 0.88
C ALA A 192 -4.77 6.05 1.27
N ILE A 193 -5.43 4.94 1.01
CA ILE A 193 -6.84 4.72 1.30
C ILE A 193 -7.02 3.30 1.82
N HIS A 194 -7.83 3.12 2.86
CA HIS A 194 -8.21 1.84 3.42
C HIS A 194 -9.58 1.94 4.11
N GLY A 195 -10.31 0.83 4.17
CA GLY A 195 -11.60 0.81 4.83
C GLY A 195 -12.03 -0.61 5.19
N ARG A 196 -13.18 -0.71 5.86
CA ARG A 196 -13.83 -1.98 6.19
C ARG A 196 -15.09 -2.22 5.37
N SER A 197 -15.66 -1.16 4.85
CA SER A 197 -16.88 -1.19 4.04
C SER A 197 -16.99 0.09 3.22
N GLY A 198 -17.83 0.11 2.19
CA GLY A 198 -18.11 1.31 1.40
C GLY A 198 -18.74 2.48 2.17
N LYS A 199 -18.92 2.35 3.49
CA LYS A 199 -19.45 3.41 4.38
C LYS A 199 -18.52 3.73 5.55
N ASP A 200 -17.34 3.15 5.59
CA ASP A 200 -16.31 3.42 6.59
C ASP A 200 -14.95 3.28 5.93
N ILE A 201 -14.46 4.42 5.42
CA ILE A 201 -13.23 4.49 4.62
C ILE A 201 -12.40 5.65 5.14
N TRP A 202 -11.10 5.43 5.23
CA TRP A 202 -10.12 6.41 5.64
C TRP A 202 -9.14 6.71 4.52
N THR A 203 -8.80 7.96 4.34
CA THR A 203 -7.70 8.39 3.46
C THR A 203 -6.83 9.41 4.18
N ILE A 204 -5.55 9.38 3.84
CA ILE A 204 -4.53 10.19 4.49
C ILE A 204 -3.63 10.86 3.46
N GLY A 205 -2.97 11.96 3.86
CA GLY A 205 -2.15 12.70 2.91
C GLY A 205 -1.21 13.73 3.54
N ASN A 206 -0.83 14.69 2.70
CA ASN A 206 0.09 15.75 3.07
C ASN A 206 -0.45 16.62 4.21
N GLY A 207 0.49 17.19 4.99
CA GLY A 207 0.18 18.15 6.06
C GLY A 207 -0.69 17.58 7.19
N GLY A 208 -0.59 16.27 7.48
CA GLY A 208 -1.37 15.59 8.50
C GLY A 208 -2.85 15.41 8.14
N THR A 209 -3.20 15.52 6.85
CA THR A 209 -4.57 15.33 6.37
C THR A 209 -5.04 13.91 6.65
N ILE A 210 -6.17 13.79 7.34
CA ILE A 210 -6.92 12.55 7.51
C ILE A 210 -8.39 12.84 7.22
N LEU A 211 -8.98 12.09 6.31
CA LEU A 211 -10.40 12.16 6.00
C LEU A 211 -11.07 10.81 6.26
N ARG A 212 -12.30 10.85 6.76
CA ARG A 212 -13.17 9.68 6.91
C ARG A 212 -14.41 9.82 6.04
N TYR A 213 -14.75 8.79 5.29
CA TYR A 213 -16.02 8.67 4.58
C TYR A 213 -17.03 7.88 5.42
N ASN A 214 -18.24 8.43 5.58
CA ASN A 214 -19.30 7.85 6.42
C ASN A 214 -20.43 7.21 5.61
N GLY A 215 -20.22 7.00 4.31
CA GLY A 215 -21.24 6.50 3.38
C GLY A 215 -21.99 7.61 2.63
N THR A 216 -21.75 8.89 2.98
CA THR A 216 -22.41 10.03 2.30
C THR A 216 -21.41 11.14 1.95
N ALA A 217 -20.46 11.44 2.81
CA ALA A 217 -19.49 12.51 2.61
C ALA A 217 -18.15 12.23 3.29
N TRP A 218 -17.11 12.82 2.76
CA TRP A 218 -15.80 12.91 3.39
C TRP A 218 -15.79 14.00 4.44
N ALA A 219 -15.27 13.70 5.61
CA ALA A 219 -15.11 14.64 6.72
C ALA A 219 -13.68 14.61 7.25
N ASN A 220 -13.16 15.78 7.62
CA ASN A 220 -11.85 15.89 8.23
C ASN A 220 -11.84 15.26 9.63
N SER A 221 -10.82 14.46 9.91
CA SER A 221 -10.53 13.88 11.23
C SER A 221 -9.20 14.45 11.72
N SER A 222 -9.25 15.42 12.63
CA SER A 222 -8.06 16.12 13.12
C SER A 222 -7.15 15.20 13.94
N SER A 223 -5.97 14.92 13.41
CA SER A 223 -4.97 14.04 14.04
C SER A 223 -4.05 14.78 15.02
N GLY A 224 -4.01 16.12 14.97
CA GLY A 224 -3.07 16.92 15.74
C GLY A 224 -1.61 16.82 15.25
N VAL A 225 -1.35 16.23 14.08
CA VAL A 225 -0.03 16.19 13.44
C VAL A 225 -0.01 17.00 12.15
N SER A 226 1.17 17.47 11.75
CA SER A 226 1.41 18.19 10.49
C SER A 226 2.35 17.45 9.55
N SER A 227 2.83 16.28 9.94
CA SER A 227 3.68 15.40 9.12
C SER A 227 2.91 14.88 7.91
N ASN A 228 3.60 14.65 6.79
CA ASN A 228 3.00 13.95 5.67
C ASN A 228 2.75 12.49 6.04
N LEU A 229 1.54 12.00 5.73
CA LEU A 229 1.06 10.68 6.08
C LEU A 229 1.02 9.81 4.82
N TYR A 230 1.56 8.59 4.89
CA TYR A 230 1.74 7.74 3.71
C TYR A 230 1.06 6.38 3.81
N GLY A 231 0.87 5.85 5.01
CA GLY A 231 0.22 4.57 5.22
C GLY A 231 -0.96 4.67 6.17
N VAL A 232 -2.09 4.06 5.82
CA VAL A 232 -3.27 3.89 6.67
C VAL A 232 -3.74 2.45 6.65
N TRP A 233 -4.09 1.95 7.81
CA TRP A 233 -4.66 0.61 7.97
C TRP A 233 -5.74 0.61 9.03
N GLU A 234 -6.91 0.11 8.67
CA GLU A 234 -8.05 -0.04 9.54
C GLU A 234 -8.26 -1.53 9.84
N HIS A 235 -8.10 -1.92 11.09
CA HIS A 235 -8.41 -3.26 11.58
C HIS A 235 -9.82 -3.35 12.16
N GLY A 236 -10.29 -2.28 12.78
CA GLY A 236 -11.60 -2.20 13.40
C GLY A 236 -12.10 -0.75 13.49
N PRO A 237 -13.38 -0.52 13.85
CA PRO A 237 -13.96 0.82 13.89
C PRO A 237 -13.26 1.76 14.90
N ASN A 238 -12.54 1.17 15.85
CA ASN A 238 -11.81 1.83 16.93
C ASN A 238 -10.33 1.45 16.92
N ASP A 239 -9.82 0.98 15.78
CA ASP A 239 -8.42 0.56 15.64
C ASP A 239 -7.91 0.90 14.25
N ILE A 240 -7.58 2.21 14.07
CA ILE A 240 -7.01 2.74 12.83
C ILE A 240 -5.60 3.24 13.11
N TRP A 241 -4.67 2.80 12.30
CA TRP A 241 -3.28 3.20 12.35
C TRP A 241 -2.88 4.00 11.13
N VAL A 242 -2.13 5.08 11.39
CA VAL A 242 -1.60 5.95 10.35
C VAL A 242 -0.14 6.22 10.63
N VAL A 243 0.66 6.19 9.57
CA VAL A 243 2.11 6.40 9.63
C VAL A 243 2.58 7.39 8.57
N GLY A 244 3.74 8.04 8.83
CA GLY A 244 4.23 9.07 7.93
C GLY A 244 5.67 9.50 8.18
N THR A 245 5.99 10.74 7.79
CA THR A 245 7.31 11.33 7.96
C THR A 245 7.68 11.51 9.43
N ASP A 246 9.00 11.65 9.69
CA ASP A 246 9.58 11.98 10.98
C ASP A 246 9.20 11.01 12.11
N GLY A 247 9.11 9.72 11.79
CA GLY A 247 8.71 8.69 12.73
C GLY A 247 7.26 8.82 13.20
N THR A 248 6.43 9.54 12.45
CA THR A 248 5.02 9.71 12.83
C THR A 248 4.29 8.37 12.76
N ALA A 249 3.76 7.95 13.91
CA ALA A 249 2.82 6.85 14.04
C ALA A 249 1.70 7.29 14.98
N ILE A 250 0.46 7.24 14.54
CA ILE A 250 -0.71 7.63 15.30
C ILE A 250 -1.78 6.56 15.25
N HIS A 251 -2.54 6.46 16.32
CA HIS A 251 -3.60 5.48 16.50
C HIS A 251 -4.92 6.16 16.86
N TYR A 252 -6.00 5.76 16.21
CA TYR A 252 -7.37 6.14 16.54
C TYR A 252 -8.06 5.01 17.30
N ASP A 253 -8.53 5.30 18.51
CA ASP A 253 -9.18 4.36 19.43
C ASP A 253 -10.72 4.34 19.35
N GLY A 254 -11.28 5.02 18.33
CA GLY A 254 -12.72 5.23 18.18
C GLY A 254 -13.21 6.57 18.72
N THR A 255 -12.39 7.28 19.51
CA THR A 255 -12.74 8.57 20.11
C THR A 255 -11.72 9.65 19.77
N ALA A 256 -10.43 9.32 19.81
CA ALA A 256 -9.35 10.29 19.61
C ALA A 256 -8.12 9.67 18.94
N TRP A 257 -7.35 10.52 18.28
CA TRP A 257 -6.02 10.17 17.80
C TRP A 257 -4.99 10.36 18.92
N SER A 258 -4.11 9.38 19.07
CA SER A 258 -2.97 9.44 20.00
C SER A 258 -1.67 9.12 19.25
N ARG A 259 -0.57 9.77 19.65
CA ARG A 259 0.76 9.44 19.12
C ARG A 259 1.27 8.15 19.76
N SER A 260 1.80 7.26 18.93
CA SER A 260 2.59 6.12 19.37
C SER A 260 4.08 6.45 19.27
N ASN A 261 4.85 6.11 20.27
CA ASN A 261 6.30 6.27 20.21
C ASN A 261 6.90 5.17 19.32
N ALA A 262 7.31 5.57 18.15
CA ALA A 262 7.94 4.68 17.18
C ALA A 262 9.42 4.39 17.47
N GLY A 263 10.04 5.08 18.44
CA GLY A 263 11.46 4.91 18.77
C GLY A 263 12.43 5.38 17.68
N THR A 264 11.94 6.09 16.67
CA THR A 264 12.72 6.55 15.51
C THR A 264 12.14 7.83 14.93
N THR A 265 12.97 8.56 14.18
CA THR A 265 12.59 9.71 13.34
C THR A 265 12.57 9.37 11.85
N LEU A 266 12.76 8.13 11.47
CA LEU A 266 12.74 7.71 10.07
C LEU A 266 11.31 7.76 9.52
N HIS A 267 11.19 7.99 8.20
CA HIS A 267 9.89 8.03 7.54
C HIS A 267 9.30 6.62 7.39
N PHE A 268 8.01 6.52 7.61
CA PHE A 268 7.21 5.33 7.31
C PHE A 268 6.42 5.52 6.01
N TRP A 269 6.38 4.48 5.18
CA TRP A 269 5.67 4.50 3.90
C TRP A 269 4.37 3.72 3.91
N GLN A 270 4.32 2.64 4.66
CA GLN A 270 3.15 1.77 4.67
C GLN A 270 2.92 1.16 6.05
N VAL A 271 1.66 0.89 6.38
CA VAL A 271 1.22 0.16 7.57
C VAL A 271 0.18 -0.86 7.17
N GLY A 272 0.21 -2.03 7.77
CA GLY A 272 -0.77 -3.09 7.53
C GLY A 272 -0.62 -4.23 8.54
N GLY A 273 -1.54 -5.17 8.56
CA GLY A 273 -1.50 -6.32 9.47
C GLY A 273 -2.57 -7.36 9.14
N ALA A 274 -2.41 -8.56 9.67
CA ALA A 274 -3.39 -9.64 9.53
C ALA A 274 -4.42 -9.65 10.65
N THR A 275 -4.08 -9.13 11.83
CA THR A 275 -4.96 -9.08 13.02
C THR A 275 -4.62 -7.86 13.89
N ALA A 276 -5.50 -7.47 14.83
CA ALA A 276 -5.31 -6.36 15.77
C ALA A 276 -4.01 -6.42 16.59
N GLY A 277 -3.49 -7.61 16.82
CA GLY A 277 -2.22 -7.84 17.51
C GLY A 277 -1.02 -7.99 16.59
N ASP A 278 -1.20 -7.85 15.29
CA ASP A 278 -0.20 -8.13 14.28
C ASP A 278 -0.16 -7.05 13.19
N MET A 279 0.25 -5.86 13.60
CA MET A 279 0.30 -4.67 12.76
C MET A 279 1.73 -4.32 12.37
N TRP A 280 1.90 -3.78 11.15
CA TRP A 280 3.16 -3.49 10.48
C TRP A 280 3.28 -2.07 9.98
N SER A 281 4.47 -1.51 10.02
CA SER A 281 4.79 -0.28 9.30
C SER A 281 6.14 -0.37 8.61
N LEU A 282 6.22 0.11 7.38
CA LEU A 282 7.43 0.19 6.56
C LEU A 282 7.95 1.61 6.53
N GLY A 283 9.26 1.81 6.58
CA GLY A 283 9.85 3.14 6.55
C GLY A 283 11.21 3.24 5.86
N HIS A 284 11.77 4.45 5.86
CA HIS A 284 13.12 4.76 5.39
C HIS A 284 14.17 3.97 6.18
N PHE A 285 15.27 3.63 5.54
CA PHE A 285 16.42 2.90 6.12
C PHE A 285 16.04 1.57 6.78
N GLY A 286 14.96 0.93 6.33
CA GLY A 286 14.53 -0.37 6.79
C GLY A 286 13.86 -0.38 8.16
N LEU A 287 13.23 0.71 8.53
CA LEU A 287 12.49 0.77 9.77
C LEU A 287 11.20 -0.05 9.70
N LEU A 288 10.96 -0.82 10.73
CA LEU A 288 9.69 -1.47 11.00
C LEU A 288 9.31 -1.41 12.47
N LEU A 289 8.06 -1.16 12.73
CA LEU A 289 7.45 -1.31 14.05
C LEU A 289 6.31 -2.33 14.02
N ARG A 290 6.23 -3.13 15.08
CA ARG A 290 5.09 -3.96 15.42
C ARG A 290 4.53 -3.51 16.76
N ARG A 291 3.20 -3.48 16.89
CA ARG A 291 2.52 -3.45 18.17
C ARG A 291 2.20 -4.87 18.61
N ASN A 292 2.50 -5.19 19.86
CA ASN A 292 1.90 -6.32 20.56
C ASN A 292 0.68 -5.85 21.34
N PRO A 293 -0.33 -6.71 21.51
CA PRO A 293 -1.49 -6.42 22.32
C PRO A 293 -1.16 -6.12 23.76
#